data_07f5579c83e6c3bd8ca3867f729ef4f7
#
_entry.id   07f5579c83e6c3bd8ca3867f729ef4f7
#
_cell.length_a   1.000
_cell.length_b   1.000
_cell.length_c   1.000
_cell.angle_alpha   90.00
_cell.angle_beta   90.00
_cell.angle_gamma   90.00
#
_symmetry.space_group_name_H-M   'P 1'
#
loop_
_entity.id
_entity.type
_entity.pdbx_description
1 polymer ?
#
loop_
_entity_poly.entity_id
_entity_poly.type
_entity_poly.pdbx_seq_one_letter_code
_entity_poly.pdbx_strand_id
1 'polypeptide(L)'
;MSAAPELPSEESLAHQIYRGIRGKIISGALPQGSRLRERELAEEFRVSRVPLREAFPQLEADGFIQSSPRRGVRVTSLTLKDVDDLFEARLGLEVYATRLAAARAAAGASVDALDAALRAAEDAYPTKDPDLIAEANVAVHDEIVWLAGNSLLSTMMHAISGRYRWIFRMTYTPEVAGSGDEHRDIFEAIRNGDPDLAAAIALVHVVHGRKPTLAMLAGTLPRE
;
A
#
# COMPACT_ATOMS: atom_id res chain seq x y z
N MET A 1 -29.66 31.22 -7.33
CA MET A 1 -28.57 30.30 -7.55
C MET A 1 -28.94 28.99 -6.89
N SER A 2 -29.35 28.00 -7.69
CA SER A 2 -29.75 26.69 -7.17
C SER A 2 -28.50 25.88 -6.92
N ALA A 3 -28.26 25.44 -5.68
CA ALA A 3 -27.22 24.47 -5.37
C ALA A 3 -27.52 23.16 -6.10
N ALA A 4 -26.57 22.67 -6.87
CA ALA A 4 -26.66 21.34 -7.46
C ALA A 4 -26.75 20.32 -6.31
N PRO A 5 -27.60 19.28 -6.43
CA PRO A 5 -27.67 18.24 -5.41
C PRO A 5 -26.31 17.52 -5.35
N GLU A 6 -25.66 17.54 -4.19
CA GLU A 6 -24.57 16.64 -3.87
C GLU A 6 -25.14 15.21 -3.87
N LEU A 7 -24.89 14.47 -4.95
CA LEU A 7 -25.12 13.04 -4.95
C LEU A 7 -24.13 12.40 -3.96
N PRO A 8 -24.60 11.54 -3.02
CA PRO A 8 -23.69 10.75 -2.22
C PRO A 8 -22.79 9.96 -3.19
N SER A 9 -21.50 10.02 -3.00
CA SER A 9 -20.53 9.25 -3.78
C SER A 9 -20.66 7.77 -3.41
N GLU A 10 -21.67 7.09 -3.95
CA GLU A 10 -21.63 5.64 -3.98
C GLU A 10 -20.40 5.23 -4.78
N GLU A 11 -19.53 4.47 -4.15
CA GLU A 11 -18.32 3.93 -4.76
C GLU A 11 -18.70 3.24 -6.08
N SER A 12 -18.11 3.65 -7.20
CA SER A 12 -18.47 3.10 -8.50
C SER A 12 -18.26 1.59 -8.52
N LEU A 13 -19.10 0.88 -9.27
CA LEU A 13 -18.98 -0.58 -9.40
C LEU A 13 -17.59 -0.99 -9.93
N ALA A 14 -17.00 -0.20 -10.83
CA ALA A 14 -15.65 -0.40 -11.32
C ALA A 14 -14.60 -0.31 -10.19
N HIS A 15 -14.77 0.62 -9.24
CA HIS A 15 -13.86 0.75 -8.12
C HIS A 15 -14.01 -0.40 -7.11
N GLN A 16 -15.23 -0.87 -6.85
CA GLN A 16 -15.48 -2.09 -6.04
C GLN A 16 -14.79 -3.32 -6.65
N ILE A 17 -14.89 -3.48 -7.98
CA ILE A 17 -14.23 -4.56 -8.72
C ILE A 17 -12.70 -4.42 -8.66
N TYR A 18 -12.17 -3.20 -8.85
CA TYR A 18 -10.76 -2.92 -8.69
C TYR A 18 -10.26 -3.40 -7.31
N ARG A 19 -10.92 -3.00 -6.24
CA ARG A 19 -10.57 -3.42 -4.88
C ARG A 19 -10.67 -4.93 -4.69
N GLY A 20 -11.73 -5.55 -5.22
CA GLY A 20 -11.94 -6.99 -5.12
C GLY A 20 -10.83 -7.78 -5.83
N ILE A 21 -10.48 -7.42 -7.07
CA ILE A 21 -9.41 -8.07 -7.83
C ILE A 21 -8.06 -7.82 -7.15
N ARG A 22 -7.76 -6.58 -6.75
CA ARG A 22 -6.55 -6.22 -6.01
C ARG A 22 -6.40 -7.07 -4.73
N GLY A 23 -7.46 -7.18 -3.94
CA GLY A 23 -7.47 -8.02 -2.72
C GLY A 23 -7.18 -9.48 -3.02
N LYS A 24 -7.76 -10.04 -4.08
CA LYS A 24 -7.49 -11.43 -4.53
C LYS A 24 -6.04 -11.65 -4.99
N ILE A 25 -5.42 -10.65 -5.61
CA ILE A 25 -4.01 -10.71 -6.01
C ILE A 25 -3.12 -10.66 -4.76
N ILE A 26 -3.37 -9.72 -3.85
CA ILE A 26 -2.61 -9.56 -2.61
C ILE A 26 -2.72 -10.82 -1.74
N SER A 27 -3.91 -11.39 -1.60
CA SER A 27 -4.13 -12.64 -0.83
C SER A 27 -3.58 -13.91 -1.51
N GLY A 28 -3.17 -13.82 -2.79
CA GLY A 28 -2.70 -14.96 -3.56
C GLY A 28 -3.83 -15.81 -4.16
N ALA A 29 -5.11 -15.47 -3.96
CA ALA A 29 -6.25 -16.15 -4.59
C ALA A 29 -6.22 -16.04 -6.13
N LEU A 30 -5.61 -14.96 -6.65
CA LEU A 30 -5.20 -14.80 -8.05
C LEU A 30 -3.66 -14.82 -8.10
N PRO A 31 -3.04 -15.96 -8.41
CA PRO A 31 -1.58 -16.12 -8.36
C PRO A 31 -0.84 -15.24 -9.38
N GLN A 32 0.41 -14.88 -9.07
CA GLN A 32 1.31 -14.18 -9.98
C GLN A 32 1.44 -14.90 -11.32
N GLY A 33 1.45 -14.16 -12.42
CA GLY A 33 1.52 -14.69 -13.79
C GLY A 33 0.23 -15.38 -14.27
N SER A 34 -0.77 -15.60 -13.41
CA SER A 34 -2.02 -16.24 -13.80
C SER A 34 -2.81 -15.36 -14.77
N ARG A 35 -3.56 -15.99 -15.68
CA ARG A 35 -4.39 -15.28 -16.64
C ARG A 35 -5.72 -14.86 -16.01
N LEU A 36 -6.05 -13.58 -16.12
CA LEU A 36 -7.35 -13.07 -15.73
C LEU A 36 -8.36 -13.27 -16.87
N ARG A 37 -9.36 -14.08 -16.63
CA ARG A 37 -10.41 -14.37 -17.62
C ARG A 37 -11.64 -13.52 -17.31
N GLU A 38 -11.89 -12.51 -18.13
CA GLU A 38 -13.02 -11.58 -17.95
C GLU A 38 -14.34 -12.29 -17.69
N ARG A 39 -14.61 -13.43 -18.36
CA ARG A 39 -15.85 -14.16 -18.18
C ARG A 39 -15.97 -14.74 -16.77
N GLU A 40 -14.91 -15.38 -16.27
CA GLU A 40 -14.89 -16.01 -14.95
C GLU A 40 -15.01 -14.94 -13.85
N LEU A 41 -14.30 -13.82 -13.99
CA LEU A 41 -14.41 -12.69 -13.07
C LEU A 41 -15.81 -12.05 -13.11
N ALA A 42 -16.42 -11.89 -14.30
CA ALA A 42 -17.75 -11.34 -14.42
C ALA A 42 -18.80 -12.21 -13.73
N GLU A 43 -18.69 -13.54 -13.88
CA GLU A 43 -19.55 -14.52 -13.20
C GLU A 43 -19.35 -14.46 -11.68
N GLU A 44 -18.10 -14.41 -11.21
CA GLU A 44 -17.75 -14.37 -9.80
C GLU A 44 -18.24 -13.09 -9.10
N PHE A 45 -17.98 -11.92 -9.71
CA PHE A 45 -18.43 -10.62 -9.18
C PHE A 45 -19.92 -10.33 -9.47
N ARG A 46 -20.60 -11.20 -10.23
CA ARG A 46 -22.01 -11.03 -10.66
C ARG A 46 -22.26 -9.73 -11.41
N VAL A 47 -21.36 -9.37 -12.30
CA VAL A 47 -21.41 -8.13 -13.09
C VAL A 47 -21.29 -8.41 -14.59
N SER A 48 -21.53 -7.42 -15.43
CA SER A 48 -21.18 -7.47 -16.85
C SER A 48 -19.65 -7.27 -17.03
N ARG A 49 -19.14 -7.46 -18.26
CA ARG A 49 -17.72 -7.25 -18.54
C ARG A 49 -17.32 -5.77 -18.61
N VAL A 50 -18.28 -4.86 -18.70
CA VAL A 50 -17.98 -3.43 -18.85
C VAL A 50 -17.27 -2.89 -17.62
N PRO A 51 -17.81 -2.98 -16.38
CA PRO A 51 -17.14 -2.46 -15.20
C PRO A 51 -15.81 -3.18 -14.89
N LEU A 52 -15.62 -4.44 -15.32
CA LEU A 52 -14.32 -5.11 -15.24
C LEU A 52 -13.26 -4.42 -16.11
N ARG A 53 -13.63 -4.08 -17.36
CA ARG A 53 -12.73 -3.38 -18.27
C ARG A 53 -12.45 -1.95 -17.84
N GLU A 54 -13.35 -1.33 -17.11
CA GLU A 54 -13.14 -0.02 -16.48
C GLU A 54 -12.19 -0.10 -15.28
N ALA A 55 -12.15 -1.22 -14.54
CA ALA A 55 -11.23 -1.43 -13.43
C ALA A 55 -9.79 -1.80 -13.85
N PHE A 56 -9.62 -2.45 -15.01
CA PHE A 56 -8.32 -2.96 -15.45
C PHE A 56 -7.26 -1.86 -15.66
N PRO A 57 -7.55 -0.71 -16.29
CA PRO A 57 -6.55 0.35 -16.45
C PRO A 57 -5.95 0.82 -15.12
N GLN A 58 -6.74 0.91 -14.06
CA GLN A 58 -6.23 1.28 -12.75
C GLN A 58 -5.38 0.16 -12.13
N LEU A 59 -5.83 -1.11 -12.21
CA LEU A 59 -5.02 -2.25 -11.77
C LEU A 59 -3.68 -2.34 -12.51
N GLU A 60 -3.66 -1.98 -13.79
CA GLU A 60 -2.44 -1.95 -14.61
C GLU A 60 -1.54 -0.77 -14.24
N ALA A 61 -2.10 0.43 -14.05
CA ALA A 61 -1.37 1.61 -13.60
C ALA A 61 -0.72 1.38 -12.22
N ASP A 62 -1.43 0.70 -11.31
CA ASP A 62 -0.90 0.33 -9.99
C ASP A 62 0.02 -0.91 -10.03
N GLY A 63 0.17 -1.53 -11.23
CA GLY A 63 1.11 -2.62 -11.49
C GLY A 63 0.69 -3.99 -10.95
N PHE A 64 -0.60 -4.19 -10.67
CA PHE A 64 -1.13 -5.50 -10.27
C PHE A 64 -1.34 -6.45 -11.43
N ILE A 65 -1.59 -5.91 -12.61
CA ILE A 65 -1.82 -6.69 -13.84
C ILE A 65 -1.02 -6.13 -14.99
N GLN A 66 -0.87 -6.94 -16.03
CA GLN A 66 -0.24 -6.57 -17.31
C GLN A 66 -1.15 -7.00 -18.45
N SER A 67 -1.44 -6.06 -19.35
CA SER A 67 -2.19 -6.32 -20.57
C SER A 67 -1.21 -6.55 -21.72
N SER A 68 -1.39 -7.62 -22.49
CA SER A 68 -0.59 -7.88 -23.67
C SER A 68 -1.48 -8.11 -24.90
N PRO A 69 -1.20 -7.47 -26.03
CA PRO A 69 -1.92 -7.72 -27.27
C PRO A 69 -1.92 -9.23 -27.59
N ARG A 70 -3.08 -9.79 -27.88
CA ARG A 70 -3.31 -11.21 -28.23
C ARG A 70 -3.08 -12.21 -27.09
N ARG A 71 -2.44 -11.84 -25.97
CA ARG A 71 -2.19 -12.72 -24.80
C ARG A 71 -3.19 -12.50 -23.68
N GLY A 72 -3.94 -11.38 -23.73
CA GLY A 72 -4.91 -10.98 -22.72
C GLY A 72 -4.27 -10.38 -21.48
N VAL A 73 -4.99 -10.40 -20.38
CA VAL A 73 -4.61 -9.80 -19.10
C VAL A 73 -4.06 -10.87 -18.16
N ARG A 74 -2.97 -10.57 -17.47
CA ARG A 74 -2.35 -11.44 -16.47
C ARG A 74 -2.04 -10.68 -15.20
N VAL A 75 -2.03 -11.38 -14.07
CA VAL A 75 -1.45 -10.88 -12.83
C VAL A 75 0.05 -10.66 -13.03
N THR A 76 0.57 -9.54 -12.57
CA THR A 76 2.00 -9.22 -12.63
C THR A 76 2.81 -10.31 -11.92
N SER A 77 3.93 -10.70 -12.52
CA SER A 77 4.95 -11.52 -11.87
C SER A 77 6.00 -10.57 -11.30
N LEU A 78 6.09 -10.50 -9.97
CA LEU A 78 7.08 -9.68 -9.30
C LEU A 78 8.47 -10.32 -9.42
N THR A 79 9.49 -9.49 -9.48
CA THR A 79 10.91 -9.87 -9.44
C THR A 79 11.57 -9.29 -8.18
N LEU A 80 12.76 -9.77 -7.83
CA LEU A 80 13.54 -9.15 -6.75
C LEU A 80 13.91 -7.70 -7.08
N LYS A 81 14.09 -7.40 -8.36
CA LYS A 81 14.31 -6.03 -8.82
C LYS A 81 13.11 -5.13 -8.54
N ASP A 82 11.89 -5.59 -8.81
CA ASP A 82 10.68 -4.80 -8.51
C ASP A 82 10.55 -4.51 -7.00
N VAL A 83 10.95 -5.46 -6.15
CA VAL A 83 10.99 -5.26 -4.69
C VAL A 83 12.04 -4.22 -4.32
N ASP A 84 13.22 -4.31 -4.90
CA ASP A 84 14.32 -3.38 -4.65
C ASP A 84 13.97 -1.95 -5.09
N ASP A 85 13.43 -1.79 -6.31
CA ASP A 85 12.95 -0.51 -6.86
C ASP A 85 11.84 0.11 -5.98
N LEU A 86 10.97 -0.73 -5.40
CA LEU A 86 9.94 -0.26 -4.47
C LEU A 86 10.57 0.36 -3.21
N PHE A 87 11.58 -0.28 -2.61
CA PHE A 87 12.26 0.27 -1.45
C PHE A 87 13.00 1.56 -1.77
N GLU A 88 13.58 1.70 -2.97
CA GLU A 88 14.21 2.95 -3.42
C GLU A 88 13.17 4.07 -3.57
N ALA A 89 12.00 3.78 -4.14
CA ALA A 89 10.90 4.74 -4.22
C ALA A 89 10.41 5.16 -2.83
N ARG A 90 10.26 4.22 -1.89
CA ARG A 90 9.87 4.50 -0.50
C ARG A 90 10.87 5.41 0.19
N LEU A 91 12.18 5.17 0.03
CA LEU A 91 13.22 6.04 0.57
C LEU A 91 13.08 7.49 0.10
N GLY A 92 12.77 7.69 -1.18
CA GLY A 92 12.59 9.04 -1.74
C GLY A 92 11.31 9.74 -1.28
N LEU A 93 10.23 9.01 -1.10
CA LEU A 93 8.90 9.56 -0.87
C LEU A 93 8.49 9.55 0.60
N GLU A 94 8.65 8.42 1.31
CA GLU A 94 8.20 8.29 2.69
C GLU A 94 9.03 9.12 3.66
N VAL A 95 10.36 9.14 3.48
CA VAL A 95 11.24 9.95 4.33
C VAL A 95 10.89 11.44 4.23
N TYR A 96 10.61 11.91 3.02
CA TYR A 96 10.20 13.30 2.81
C TYR A 96 8.78 13.57 3.33
N ALA A 97 7.84 12.63 3.13
CA ALA A 97 6.49 12.73 3.69
C ALA A 97 6.52 12.82 5.22
N THR A 98 7.32 11.98 5.87
CA THR A 98 7.47 11.97 7.33
C THR A 98 8.02 13.30 7.85
N ARG A 99 9.00 13.87 7.15
CA ARG A 99 9.52 15.22 7.46
C ARG A 99 8.43 16.28 7.39
N LEU A 100 7.62 16.27 6.31
CA LEU A 100 6.52 17.21 6.14
C LEU A 100 5.43 17.01 7.20
N ALA A 101 5.09 15.78 7.53
CA ALA A 101 4.10 15.43 8.56
C ALA A 101 4.52 16.03 9.92
N ALA A 102 5.78 15.87 10.33
CA ALA A 102 6.31 16.45 11.56
C ALA A 102 6.28 17.98 11.54
N ALA A 103 6.64 18.62 10.42
CA ALA A 103 6.55 20.06 10.28
C ALA A 103 5.11 20.58 10.41
N ARG A 104 4.13 19.84 9.88
CA ARG A 104 2.71 20.18 10.01
C ARG A 104 2.20 19.97 11.44
N ALA A 105 2.64 18.89 12.12
CA ALA A 105 2.32 18.67 13.53
C ALA A 105 2.88 19.83 14.40
N ALA A 106 4.12 20.27 14.14
CA ALA A 106 4.69 21.45 14.79
C ALA A 106 3.87 22.73 14.55
N ALA A 107 3.19 22.83 13.40
CA ALA A 107 2.29 23.93 13.07
C ALA A 107 0.85 23.75 13.60
N GLY A 108 0.59 22.71 14.41
CA GLY A 108 -0.70 22.46 15.06
C GLY A 108 -1.65 21.53 14.31
N ALA A 109 -1.20 20.80 13.27
CA ALA A 109 -2.01 19.78 12.65
C ALA A 109 -2.26 18.61 13.63
N SER A 110 -3.50 18.07 13.67
CA SER A 110 -3.81 16.91 14.50
C SER A 110 -3.07 15.67 14.01
N VAL A 111 -2.58 14.86 14.96
CA VAL A 111 -1.96 13.57 14.75
C VAL A 111 -2.89 12.40 15.14
N ASP A 112 -4.15 12.67 15.47
CA ASP A 112 -5.09 11.68 16.04
C ASP A 112 -5.36 10.52 15.08
N ALA A 113 -5.47 10.78 13.77
CA ALA A 113 -5.67 9.75 12.76
C ALA A 113 -4.45 8.82 12.67
N LEU A 114 -3.24 9.37 12.71
CA LEU A 114 -1.99 8.61 12.74
C LEU A 114 -1.86 7.77 14.02
N ASP A 115 -2.22 8.34 15.19
CA ASP A 115 -2.24 7.59 16.46
C ASP A 115 -3.24 6.43 16.41
N ALA A 116 -4.42 6.65 15.84
CA ALA A 116 -5.41 5.60 15.65
C ALA A 116 -4.92 4.47 14.72
N ALA A 117 -4.27 4.83 13.60
CA ALA A 117 -3.68 3.85 12.68
C ALA A 117 -2.55 3.05 13.34
N LEU A 118 -1.71 3.71 14.13
CA LEU A 118 -0.63 3.05 14.88
C LEU A 118 -1.18 2.03 15.88
N ARG A 119 -2.18 2.40 16.68
CA ARG A 119 -2.84 1.48 17.62
C ARG A 119 -3.49 0.31 16.88
N ALA A 120 -4.17 0.56 15.75
CA ALA A 120 -4.74 -0.53 14.97
C ALA A 120 -3.67 -1.50 14.45
N ALA A 121 -2.48 -1.00 14.09
CA ALA A 121 -1.36 -1.85 13.71
C ALA A 121 -0.85 -2.68 14.89
N GLU A 122 -0.69 -2.09 16.09
CA GLU A 122 -0.29 -2.79 17.30
C GLU A 122 -1.31 -3.88 17.69
N ASP A 123 -2.61 -3.60 17.60
CA ASP A 123 -3.69 -4.54 17.87
C ASP A 123 -3.79 -5.66 16.82
N ALA A 124 -3.31 -5.42 15.60
CA ALA A 124 -3.31 -6.43 14.56
C ALA A 124 -2.24 -7.51 14.78
N TYR A 125 -1.05 -7.18 15.29
CA TYR A 125 0.05 -8.15 15.46
C TYR A 125 -0.31 -9.39 16.30
N PRO A 126 -1.00 -9.29 17.43
CA PRO A 126 -1.41 -10.45 18.22
C PRO A 126 -2.35 -11.41 17.50
N THR A 127 -3.07 -10.94 16.48
CA THR A 127 -4.02 -11.79 15.71
C THR A 127 -3.33 -12.83 14.87
N LYS A 128 -2.06 -12.59 14.47
CA LYS A 128 -1.27 -13.41 13.53
C LYS A 128 -1.94 -13.56 12.15
N ASP A 129 -2.91 -12.72 11.84
CA ASP A 129 -3.57 -12.66 10.53
C ASP A 129 -2.71 -11.80 9.58
N PRO A 130 -2.07 -12.40 8.55
CA PRO A 130 -1.17 -11.68 7.66
C PRO A 130 -1.89 -10.60 6.84
N ASP A 131 -3.15 -10.79 6.52
CA ASP A 131 -3.91 -9.82 5.74
C ASP A 131 -4.27 -8.60 6.60
N LEU A 132 -4.71 -8.83 7.84
CA LEU A 132 -5.01 -7.75 8.79
C LEU A 132 -3.75 -6.96 9.16
N ILE A 133 -2.65 -7.65 9.41
CA ILE A 133 -1.38 -7.01 9.77
C ILE A 133 -0.83 -6.19 8.60
N ALA A 134 -0.87 -6.72 7.37
CA ALA A 134 -0.44 -5.98 6.19
C ALA A 134 -1.30 -4.73 5.93
N GLU A 135 -2.61 -4.84 6.12
CA GLU A 135 -3.54 -3.71 6.01
C GLU A 135 -3.19 -2.61 7.01
N ALA A 136 -3.11 -2.97 8.29
CA ALA A 136 -2.87 -2.03 9.37
C ALA A 136 -1.47 -1.40 9.30
N ASN A 137 -0.44 -2.19 8.93
CA ASN A 137 0.91 -1.67 8.72
C ASN A 137 0.94 -0.60 7.62
N VAL A 138 0.33 -0.87 6.46
CA VAL A 138 0.28 0.10 5.35
C VAL A 138 -0.52 1.35 5.73
N ALA A 139 -1.59 1.21 6.53
CA ALA A 139 -2.38 2.35 6.98
C ALA A 139 -1.57 3.38 7.77
N VAL A 140 -0.58 2.95 8.57
CA VAL A 140 0.33 3.88 9.27
C VAL A 140 1.10 4.75 8.27
N HIS A 141 1.67 4.15 7.23
CA HIS A 141 2.40 4.90 6.19
C HIS A 141 1.47 5.83 5.39
N ASP A 142 0.26 5.37 5.05
CA ASP A 142 -0.73 6.17 4.33
C ASP A 142 -1.15 7.39 5.17
N GLU A 143 -1.33 7.26 6.50
CA GLU A 143 -1.67 8.36 7.39
C GLU A 143 -0.51 9.37 7.54
N ILE A 144 0.75 8.92 7.57
CA ILE A 144 1.92 9.82 7.55
C ILE A 144 1.90 10.66 6.26
N VAL A 145 1.67 10.03 5.11
CA VAL A 145 1.62 10.71 3.81
C VAL A 145 0.43 11.67 3.74
N TRP A 146 -0.72 11.30 4.29
CA TRP A 146 -1.89 12.18 4.37
C TRP A 146 -1.61 13.39 5.26
N LEU A 147 -1.02 13.18 6.44
CA LEU A 147 -0.63 14.26 7.37
C LEU A 147 0.40 15.21 6.76
N ALA A 148 1.26 14.74 5.85
CA ALA A 148 2.19 15.60 5.10
C ALA A 148 1.47 16.70 4.28
N GLY A 149 0.20 16.51 3.93
CA GLY A 149 -0.65 17.51 3.30
C GLY A 149 -0.24 17.91 1.88
N ASN A 150 0.51 17.05 1.19
CA ASN A 150 0.92 17.25 -0.19
C ASN A 150 0.16 16.27 -1.10
N SER A 151 -0.85 16.79 -1.81
CA SER A 151 -1.75 15.95 -2.64
C SER A 151 -1.03 15.19 -3.76
N LEU A 152 0.03 15.77 -4.34
CA LEU A 152 0.82 15.09 -5.37
C LEU A 152 1.61 13.92 -4.77
N LEU A 153 2.22 14.12 -3.61
CA LEU A 153 2.92 13.08 -2.87
C LEU A 153 1.95 11.94 -2.49
N SER A 154 0.74 12.28 -2.02
CA SER A 154 -0.30 11.29 -1.72
C SER A 154 -0.69 10.47 -2.95
N THR A 155 -0.83 11.10 -4.11
CA THR A 155 -1.12 10.39 -5.36
C THR A 155 0.00 9.44 -5.75
N MET A 156 1.26 9.86 -5.65
CA MET A 156 2.42 9.01 -5.96
C MET A 156 2.53 7.83 -4.99
N MET A 157 2.30 8.07 -3.70
CA MET A 157 2.35 7.02 -2.67
C MET A 157 1.22 6.02 -2.81
N HIS A 158 0.03 6.44 -3.25
CA HIS A 158 -1.11 5.52 -3.43
C HIS A 158 -0.78 4.34 -4.38
N ALA A 159 -0.07 4.61 -5.48
CA ALA A 159 0.40 3.57 -6.41
C ALA A 159 1.42 2.61 -5.76
N ILE A 160 2.20 3.10 -4.79
CA ILE A 160 3.23 2.33 -4.08
C ILE A 160 2.62 1.50 -2.95
N SER A 161 1.68 2.07 -2.17
CA SER A 161 1.08 1.44 -0.99
C SER A 161 0.47 0.07 -1.30
N GLY A 162 -0.17 -0.08 -2.46
CA GLY A 162 -0.74 -1.35 -2.88
C GLY A 162 0.30 -2.45 -3.11
N ARG A 163 1.40 -2.11 -3.80
CA ARG A 163 2.51 -3.05 -4.03
C ARG A 163 3.26 -3.35 -2.74
N TYR A 164 3.43 -2.36 -1.87
CA TYR A 164 4.04 -2.56 -0.57
C TYR A 164 3.21 -3.53 0.27
N ARG A 165 1.88 -3.39 0.32
CA ARG A 165 0.98 -4.35 0.98
C ARG A 165 1.14 -5.76 0.44
N TRP A 166 1.23 -5.92 -0.89
CA TRP A 166 1.41 -7.22 -1.52
C TRP A 166 2.73 -7.88 -1.10
N ILE A 167 3.84 -7.12 -1.15
CA ILE A 167 5.17 -7.61 -0.75
C ILE A 167 5.20 -7.90 0.75
N PHE A 168 4.69 -6.99 1.58
CA PHE A 168 4.66 -7.16 3.03
C PHE A 168 3.90 -8.44 3.42
N ARG A 169 2.74 -8.68 2.81
CA ARG A 169 1.98 -9.91 3.05
C ARG A 169 2.75 -11.18 2.67
N MET A 170 3.54 -11.14 1.59
CA MET A 170 4.38 -12.28 1.16
C MET A 170 5.54 -12.56 2.10
N THR A 171 6.01 -11.56 2.84
CA THR A 171 7.18 -11.63 3.73
C THR A 171 6.81 -11.62 5.20
N TYR A 172 5.53 -11.52 5.52
CA TYR A 172 5.11 -11.57 6.91
C TYR A 172 5.44 -12.93 7.53
N THR A 173 6.22 -12.91 8.59
CA THR A 173 6.38 -14.03 9.53
C THR A 173 6.22 -13.50 10.96
N PRO A 174 5.78 -14.31 11.91
CA PRO A 174 5.64 -13.86 13.30
C PRO A 174 6.93 -13.27 13.91
N GLU A 175 8.09 -13.68 13.40
CA GLU A 175 9.41 -13.22 13.85
C GLU A 175 9.76 -11.82 13.29
N VAL A 176 9.20 -11.44 12.15
CA VAL A 176 9.43 -10.13 11.50
C VAL A 176 8.51 -9.03 12.11
N ALA A 177 7.60 -9.40 12.98
CA ALA A 177 6.66 -8.49 13.64
C ALA A 177 7.30 -7.42 14.55
N GLY A 178 8.63 -7.30 14.60
CA GLY A 178 9.37 -6.33 15.44
C GLY A 178 9.37 -4.88 14.93
N SER A 179 8.71 -4.56 13.79
CA SER A 179 8.67 -3.18 13.27
C SER A 179 7.71 -2.25 14.03
N GLY A 180 6.94 -2.77 15.00
CA GLY A 180 6.02 -1.96 15.80
C GLY A 180 6.72 -0.85 16.59
N ASP A 181 7.90 -1.12 17.12
CA ASP A 181 8.69 -0.14 17.87
C ASP A 181 9.16 1.01 16.97
N GLU A 182 9.61 0.71 15.75
CA GLU A 182 10.06 1.73 14.80
C GLU A 182 8.93 2.66 14.35
N HIS A 183 7.71 2.15 14.15
CA HIS A 183 6.55 3.00 13.83
C HIS A 183 6.19 3.91 15.00
N ARG A 184 6.32 3.43 16.24
CA ARG A 184 6.11 4.24 17.44
C ARG A 184 7.14 5.36 17.52
N ASP A 185 8.41 5.09 17.26
CA ASP A 185 9.46 6.09 17.26
C ASP A 185 9.22 7.17 16.19
N ILE A 186 8.78 6.77 14.98
CA ILE A 186 8.38 7.71 13.93
C ILE A 186 7.22 8.60 14.39
N PHE A 187 6.18 8.00 14.98
CA PHE A 187 5.02 8.71 15.50
C PHE A 187 5.41 9.73 16.56
N GLU A 188 6.25 9.34 17.54
CA GLU A 188 6.69 10.22 18.60
C GLU A 188 7.49 11.43 18.06
N ALA A 189 8.37 11.21 17.07
CA ALA A 189 9.11 12.30 16.41
C ALA A 189 8.17 13.25 15.66
N ILE A 190 7.15 12.71 14.97
CA ILE A 190 6.11 13.51 14.29
C ILE A 190 5.32 14.31 15.32
N ARG A 191 4.82 13.68 16.37
CA ARG A 191 4.00 14.30 17.42
C ARG A 191 4.76 15.43 18.14
N ASN A 192 6.06 15.25 18.36
CA ASN A 192 6.91 16.24 18.96
C ASN A 192 7.30 17.38 18.00
N GLY A 193 6.93 17.30 16.72
CA GLY A 193 7.19 18.30 15.71
C GLY A 193 8.67 18.45 15.39
N ASP A 194 9.43 17.35 15.33
CA ASP A 194 10.83 17.32 14.95
C ASP A 194 11.01 16.72 13.54
N PRO A 195 11.03 17.54 12.47
CA PRO A 195 11.10 17.05 11.10
C PRO A 195 12.38 16.31 10.75
N ASP A 196 13.52 16.71 11.33
CA ASP A 196 14.81 16.09 11.03
C ASP A 196 14.95 14.72 11.70
N LEU A 197 14.52 14.62 12.95
CA LEU A 197 14.49 13.35 13.67
C LEU A 197 13.50 12.38 13.03
N ALA A 198 12.27 12.83 12.70
CA ALA A 198 11.25 12.01 12.06
C ALA A 198 11.74 11.45 10.72
N ALA A 199 12.37 12.27 9.88
CA ALA A 199 12.96 11.84 8.62
C ALA A 199 14.10 10.82 8.82
N ALA A 200 14.96 11.03 9.82
CA ALA A 200 16.09 10.12 10.11
C ALA A 200 15.58 8.74 10.57
N ILE A 201 14.56 8.69 11.44
CA ILE A 201 13.97 7.43 11.89
C ILE A 201 13.26 6.72 10.72
N ALA A 202 12.49 7.45 9.89
CA ALA A 202 11.84 6.88 8.71
C ALA A 202 12.86 6.31 7.70
N LEU A 203 14.00 6.96 7.50
CA LEU A 203 15.10 6.44 6.68
C LEU A 203 15.61 5.10 7.21
N VAL A 204 15.88 5.03 8.51
CA VAL A 204 16.36 3.80 9.18
C VAL A 204 15.32 2.69 9.04
N HIS A 205 14.03 3.00 9.28
CA HIS A 205 12.92 2.05 9.15
C HIS A 205 12.86 1.42 7.75
N VAL A 206 12.87 2.23 6.69
CA VAL A 206 12.81 1.72 5.31
C VAL A 206 14.05 0.88 4.97
N VAL A 207 15.26 1.33 5.39
CA VAL A 207 16.51 0.61 5.16
C VAL A 207 16.54 -0.73 5.91
N HIS A 208 16.06 -0.77 7.15
CA HIS A 208 15.98 -1.99 7.95
C HIS A 208 15.04 -3.03 7.33
N GLY A 209 13.92 -2.61 6.76
CA GLY A 209 12.98 -3.51 6.09
C GLY A 209 13.49 -4.09 4.76
N ARG A 210 14.36 -3.35 4.01
CA ARG A 210 14.79 -3.73 2.66
C ARG A 210 15.53 -5.07 2.62
N LYS A 211 16.60 -5.21 3.38
CA LYS A 211 17.48 -6.38 3.31
C LYS A 211 16.79 -7.68 3.74
N PRO A 212 16.06 -7.74 4.86
CA PRO A 212 15.31 -8.93 5.24
C PRO A 212 14.25 -9.32 4.19
N THR A 213 13.50 -8.35 3.67
CA THR A 213 12.47 -8.57 2.64
C THR A 213 13.06 -9.22 1.39
N LEU A 214 14.15 -8.68 0.86
CA LEU A 214 14.85 -9.25 -0.30
C LEU A 214 15.39 -10.66 -0.01
N ALA A 215 15.95 -10.88 1.17
CA ALA A 215 16.48 -12.20 1.57
C ALA A 215 15.36 -13.25 1.66
N MET A 216 14.20 -12.90 2.20
CA MET A 216 13.04 -13.81 2.31
C MET A 216 12.49 -14.19 0.94
N LEU A 217 12.48 -13.26 -0.01
CA LEU A 217 11.94 -13.46 -1.35
C LEU A 217 12.93 -14.06 -2.35
N ALA A 218 14.23 -14.13 -2.02
CA ALA A 218 15.27 -14.61 -2.92
C ALA A 218 15.09 -16.06 -3.40
N GLY A 219 14.36 -16.90 -2.64
CA GLY A 219 14.02 -18.27 -3.02
C GLY A 219 12.69 -18.41 -3.76
N THR A 220 11.89 -17.34 -3.83
CA THR A 220 10.51 -17.36 -4.36
C THR A 220 10.37 -16.55 -5.64
N LEU A 221 11.04 -15.40 -5.72
CA LEU A 221 10.97 -14.50 -6.87
C LEU A 221 12.20 -14.62 -7.78
N PRO A 222 12.02 -14.49 -9.11
CA PRO A 222 13.14 -14.38 -10.03
C PRO A 222 13.90 -13.07 -9.76
N ARG A 223 15.17 -13.02 -10.24
CA ARG A 223 16.00 -11.82 -10.06
C ARG A 223 15.58 -10.68 -10.99
N GLU A 224 15.21 -11.02 -12.23
CA GLU A 224 14.74 -10.14 -13.32
C GLU A 224 13.60 -10.80 -14.07
#